data_4606ea4b4e651ce1000dd4c4cbf9e91e
#
_entry.id   4606ea4b4e651ce1000dd4c4cbf9e91e
#
_cell.length_a   1.000
_cell.length_b   1.000
_cell.length_c   1.000
_cell.angle_alpha   90.00
_cell.angle_beta   90.00
_cell.angle_gamma   90.00
#
_symmetry.space_group_name_H-M   'P 1'
#
loop_
_entity.id
_entity.type
_entity.pdbx_description
1 polymer ?
#
loop_
_entity_poly.entity_id
_entity_poly.type
_entity_poly.pdbx_seq_one_letter_code
_entity_poly.pdbx_strand_id
1 'polypeptide(L)'
;VNRQKLQTLFDILAKSENSCLAKEAMEKDMEPALLAVINEGFRFESKENQFAIGEGVAQANVTGRIMPSHQSTLMSMVKMMPSLMEYRADIQFDKNMISRIMNNYLQKGGISMSDQEIESMLSTMQSSGQVKREGNVMKMSVDYKYGQTNFLTE
;
A
#
# COMPACT_ATOMS: atom_id res chain seq x y z
N VAL A 1 18.11 0.99 -7.27
CA VAL A 1 17.62 1.00 -8.67
C VAL A 1 18.60 1.75 -9.53
N ASN A 2 18.94 1.19 -10.68
CA ASN A 2 19.81 1.83 -11.66
C ASN A 2 19.13 3.08 -12.23
N ARG A 3 19.76 4.25 -12.03
CA ARG A 3 19.24 5.56 -12.47
C ARG A 3 18.91 5.59 -13.97
N GLN A 4 19.71 4.89 -14.77
CA GLN A 4 19.53 4.84 -16.23
C GLN A 4 18.25 4.09 -16.62
N LYS A 5 17.90 3.00 -15.92
CA LYS A 5 16.66 2.24 -16.18
C LYS A 5 15.41 3.05 -15.75
N LEU A 6 15.49 3.76 -14.62
CA LEU A 6 14.44 4.69 -14.23
C LEU A 6 14.25 5.81 -15.26
N GLN A 7 15.35 6.39 -15.75
CA GLN A 7 15.28 7.43 -16.76
C GLN A 7 14.60 6.91 -18.04
N THR A 8 14.96 5.70 -18.49
CA THR A 8 14.30 5.07 -19.66
C THR A 8 12.80 4.90 -19.45
N LEU A 9 12.37 4.47 -18.26
CA LEU A 9 10.95 4.35 -17.93
C LEU A 9 10.22 5.70 -17.97
N PHE A 10 10.83 6.74 -17.39
CA PHE A 10 10.26 8.10 -17.42
C PHE A 10 10.21 8.68 -18.84
N ASP A 11 11.21 8.43 -19.67
CA ASP A 11 11.22 8.88 -21.06
C ASP A 11 10.10 8.23 -21.89
N ILE A 12 9.80 6.94 -21.64
CA ILE A 12 8.67 6.23 -22.26
C ILE A 12 7.34 6.84 -21.81
N LEU A 13 7.17 7.07 -20.51
CA LEU A 13 5.97 7.69 -19.95
C LEU A 13 5.74 9.10 -20.49
N ALA A 14 6.79 9.93 -20.55
CA ALA A 14 6.70 11.29 -21.08
C ALA A 14 6.32 11.34 -22.57
N LYS A 15 6.77 10.38 -23.36
CA LYS A 15 6.38 10.26 -24.77
C LYS A 15 4.93 9.85 -24.95
N SER A 16 4.35 9.13 -23.99
CA SER A 16 2.97 8.64 -24.06
C SER A 16 1.91 9.74 -23.92
N GLU A 17 2.24 10.86 -23.27
CA GLU A 17 1.30 11.96 -23.06
C GLU A 17 0.96 12.71 -24.37
N ASN A 18 1.73 12.52 -25.43
CA ASN A 18 1.68 13.36 -26.64
C ASN A 18 1.08 12.72 -27.89
N SER A 19 0.61 11.46 -27.90
CA SER A 19 -0.03 10.89 -29.08
C SER A 19 -0.93 9.66 -28.87
N CYS A 20 -2.13 9.67 -29.51
CA CYS A 20 -3.05 8.52 -29.55
C CYS A 20 -2.51 7.30 -30.33
N LEU A 21 -1.50 7.46 -31.18
CA LEU A 21 -0.87 6.38 -31.96
C LEU A 21 0.21 5.61 -31.16
N ALA A 22 0.56 6.10 -29.95
CA ALA A 22 1.62 5.54 -29.13
C ALA A 22 1.17 4.39 -28.22
N LYS A 23 -0.13 4.05 -28.17
CA LYS A 23 -0.62 3.11 -27.16
C LYS A 23 -0.03 1.70 -27.33
N GLU A 24 -0.04 1.16 -28.55
CA GLU A 24 0.53 -0.17 -28.83
C GLU A 24 2.06 -0.18 -28.75
N ALA A 25 2.72 0.88 -29.22
CA ALA A 25 4.18 1.01 -29.10
C ALA A 25 4.60 1.20 -27.63
N MET A 26 3.81 1.96 -26.86
CA MET A 26 4.05 2.19 -25.45
C MET A 26 3.89 0.89 -24.62
N GLU A 27 2.84 0.11 -24.88
CA GLU A 27 2.65 -1.17 -24.19
C GLU A 27 3.81 -2.13 -24.47
N LYS A 28 4.33 -2.15 -25.69
CA LYS A 28 5.44 -3.00 -26.10
C LYS A 28 6.79 -2.62 -25.46
N ASP A 29 7.05 -1.33 -25.28
CA ASP A 29 8.32 -0.84 -24.70
C ASP A 29 8.26 -0.69 -23.18
N MET A 30 7.07 -0.43 -22.62
CA MET A 30 6.88 -0.19 -21.20
C MET A 30 7.06 -1.46 -20.36
N GLU A 31 6.56 -2.61 -20.82
CA GLU A 31 6.68 -3.86 -20.07
C GLU A 31 8.15 -4.24 -19.83
N PRO A 32 9.03 -4.29 -20.85
CA PRO A 32 10.45 -4.60 -20.62
C PRO A 32 11.15 -3.57 -19.73
N ALA A 33 10.84 -2.28 -19.88
CA ALA A 33 11.44 -1.22 -19.08
C ALA A 33 11.02 -1.32 -17.60
N LEU A 34 9.75 -1.59 -17.34
CA LEU A 34 9.22 -1.78 -15.99
C LEU A 34 9.81 -3.05 -15.34
N LEU A 35 9.85 -4.16 -16.08
CA LEU A 35 10.48 -5.41 -15.62
C LEU A 35 11.96 -5.22 -15.31
N ALA A 36 12.69 -4.46 -16.14
CA ALA A 36 14.09 -4.18 -15.90
C ALA A 36 14.33 -3.43 -14.57
N VAL A 37 13.43 -2.53 -14.19
CA VAL A 37 13.49 -1.82 -12.91
C VAL A 37 13.12 -2.73 -11.74
N ILE A 38 12.00 -3.45 -11.84
CA ILE A 38 11.50 -4.28 -10.74
C ILE A 38 12.39 -5.48 -10.49
N ASN A 39 12.93 -6.11 -11.55
CA ASN A 39 13.83 -7.28 -11.43
C ASN A 39 15.15 -6.95 -10.70
N GLU A 40 15.60 -5.70 -10.71
CA GLU A 40 16.76 -5.33 -9.89
C GLU A 40 16.46 -5.29 -8.40
N GLY A 41 15.20 -5.26 -8.04
CA GLY A 41 14.78 -4.99 -6.69
C GLY A 41 15.05 -3.54 -6.26
N PHE A 42 14.33 -3.08 -5.28
CA PHE A 42 14.52 -1.73 -4.74
C PHE A 42 14.02 -1.63 -3.31
N ARG A 43 14.52 -0.64 -2.59
CA ARG A 43 13.98 -0.23 -1.29
C ARG A 43 13.09 0.99 -1.49
N PHE A 44 12.04 1.04 -0.70
CA PHE A 44 11.14 2.19 -0.64
C PHE A 44 10.92 2.59 0.82
N GLU A 45 10.77 3.86 1.02
CA GLU A 45 10.47 4.45 2.30
C GLU A 45 9.51 5.61 2.10
N SER A 46 8.45 5.63 2.89
CA SER A 46 7.48 6.71 2.90
C SER A 46 7.17 7.03 4.37
N LYS A 47 7.52 8.22 4.80
CA LYS A 47 7.38 8.68 6.18
C LYS A 47 6.40 9.83 6.27
N GLU A 48 5.78 9.94 7.44
CA GLU A 48 4.91 11.07 7.80
C GLU A 48 3.77 11.32 6.82
N ASN A 49 3.29 10.23 6.16
CA ASN A 49 2.12 10.35 5.31
C ASN A 49 0.89 10.56 6.18
N GLN A 50 0.27 11.71 6.04
CA GLN A 50 -0.92 12.07 6.76
C GLN A 50 -2.12 12.10 5.81
N PHE A 51 -3.19 11.45 6.21
CA PHE A 51 -4.45 11.39 5.48
C PHE A 51 -5.55 11.95 6.38
N ALA A 52 -6.37 12.82 5.84
CA ALA A 52 -7.51 13.39 6.55
C ALA A 52 -8.81 13.15 5.77
N ILE A 53 -9.83 12.67 6.46
CA ILE A 53 -11.19 12.51 5.92
C ILE A 53 -12.17 13.17 6.89
N GLY A 54 -12.57 14.40 6.57
CA GLY A 54 -13.32 15.25 7.48
C GLY A 54 -12.48 15.57 8.72
N GLU A 55 -12.98 15.23 9.91
CA GLU A 55 -12.26 15.41 11.19
C GLU A 55 -11.38 14.20 11.55
N GLY A 56 -11.47 13.10 10.79
CA GLY A 56 -10.67 11.91 11.02
C GLY A 56 -9.26 12.05 10.43
N VAL A 57 -8.26 11.64 11.19
CA VAL A 57 -6.85 11.71 10.79
C VAL A 57 -6.21 10.33 10.90
N ALA A 58 -5.43 9.97 9.87
CA ALA A 58 -4.55 8.82 9.89
C ALA A 58 -3.14 9.23 9.49
N GLN A 59 -2.16 8.58 10.08
CA GLN A 59 -0.76 8.74 9.74
C GLN A 59 -0.15 7.36 9.47
N ALA A 60 0.69 7.27 8.44
CA ALA A 60 1.34 6.02 8.08
C ALA A 60 2.81 6.22 7.74
N ASN A 61 3.65 5.33 8.25
CA ASN A 61 5.04 5.17 7.84
C ASN A 61 5.18 3.80 7.23
N VAL A 62 5.76 3.71 6.05
CA VAL A 62 5.98 2.45 5.36
C VAL A 62 7.43 2.36 4.91
N THR A 63 8.08 1.27 5.26
CA THR A 63 9.42 0.94 4.77
C THR A 63 9.39 -0.47 4.19
N GLY A 64 10.09 -0.69 3.09
CA GLY A 64 10.10 -2.01 2.52
C GLY A 64 11.12 -2.18 1.42
N ARG A 65 11.10 -3.38 0.86
CA ARG A 65 11.94 -3.73 -0.29
C ARG A 65 11.23 -4.74 -1.18
N ILE A 66 11.57 -4.68 -2.44
CA ILE A 66 11.30 -5.74 -3.41
C ILE A 66 12.63 -6.43 -3.68
N MET A 67 12.66 -7.74 -3.52
CA MET A 67 13.85 -8.54 -3.74
C MET A 67 14.16 -8.64 -5.23
N PRO A 68 15.44 -8.71 -5.63
CA PRO A 68 15.82 -8.97 -7.01
C PRO A 68 15.19 -10.26 -7.54
N SER A 69 14.80 -10.26 -8.81
CA SER A 69 14.21 -11.41 -9.48
C SER A 69 14.59 -11.44 -10.97
N HIS A 70 14.15 -12.47 -11.69
CA HIS A 70 14.43 -12.65 -13.12
C HIS A 70 13.14 -13.01 -13.86
N GLN A 71 12.07 -12.24 -13.62
CA GLN A 71 10.79 -12.47 -14.29
C GLN A 71 10.85 -11.95 -15.73
N SER A 72 10.28 -12.74 -16.65
CA SER A 72 10.25 -12.42 -18.09
C SER A 72 9.00 -11.68 -18.53
N THR A 73 7.93 -11.67 -17.70
CA THR A 73 6.65 -10.99 -17.99
C THR A 73 6.12 -10.30 -16.74
N LEU A 74 5.33 -9.24 -16.93
CA LEU A 74 4.62 -8.57 -15.83
C LEU A 74 3.68 -9.53 -15.10
N MET A 75 3.02 -10.42 -15.82
CA MET A 75 2.12 -11.40 -15.20
C MET A 75 2.85 -12.35 -14.25
N SER A 76 4.03 -12.85 -14.64
CA SER A 76 4.86 -13.67 -13.75
C SER A 76 5.37 -12.87 -12.56
N MET A 77 5.75 -11.61 -12.78
CA MET A 77 6.16 -10.70 -11.72
C MET A 77 5.03 -10.47 -10.69
N VAL A 78 3.81 -10.17 -11.14
CA VAL A 78 2.66 -9.96 -10.25
C VAL A 78 2.38 -11.21 -9.39
N LYS A 79 2.46 -12.40 -9.99
CA LYS A 79 2.28 -13.67 -9.25
C LYS A 79 3.37 -13.91 -8.20
N MET A 80 4.60 -13.48 -8.48
CA MET A 80 5.74 -13.65 -7.56
C MET A 80 5.85 -12.52 -6.53
N MET A 81 5.20 -11.37 -6.75
CA MET A 81 5.30 -10.18 -5.89
C MET A 81 5.10 -10.49 -4.40
N PRO A 82 4.09 -11.29 -3.97
CA PRO A 82 3.93 -11.62 -2.57
C PRO A 82 5.16 -12.28 -1.93
N SER A 83 5.92 -13.07 -2.70
CA SER A 83 7.14 -13.74 -2.24
C SER A 83 8.38 -12.85 -2.28
N LEU A 84 8.36 -11.81 -3.11
CA LEU A 84 9.50 -10.92 -3.33
C LEU A 84 9.43 -9.66 -2.47
N MET A 85 8.26 -9.34 -1.94
CA MET A 85 8.03 -8.10 -1.20
C MET A 85 8.15 -8.35 0.31
N GLU A 86 8.88 -7.45 0.95
CA GLU A 86 8.93 -7.33 2.40
C GLU A 86 8.66 -5.87 2.76
N TYR A 87 7.78 -5.64 3.71
CA TYR A 87 7.55 -4.29 4.21
C TYR A 87 7.13 -4.28 5.68
N ARG A 88 7.42 -3.17 6.34
CA ARG A 88 6.86 -2.81 7.63
C ARG A 88 6.03 -1.54 7.45
N ALA A 89 4.82 -1.57 7.98
CA ALA A 89 3.92 -0.43 8.03
C ALA A 89 3.53 -0.14 9.47
N ASP A 90 3.81 1.08 9.92
CA ASP A 90 3.36 1.61 11.21
C ASP A 90 2.24 2.62 10.91
N ILE A 91 1.03 2.30 11.33
CA ILE A 91 -0.18 3.06 11.03
C ILE A 91 -0.78 3.54 12.34
N GLN A 92 -1.09 4.82 12.38
CA GLN A 92 -1.82 5.46 13.46
C GLN A 92 -3.06 6.12 12.90
N PHE A 93 -4.20 5.92 13.53
CA PHE A 93 -5.47 6.51 13.11
C PHE A 93 -6.34 6.82 14.32
N ASP A 94 -7.20 7.82 14.21
CA ASP A 94 -8.17 8.13 15.24
C ASP A 94 -9.51 7.38 15.01
N LYS A 95 -10.33 7.30 16.05
CA LYS A 95 -11.66 6.67 16.01
C LYS A 95 -12.55 7.32 14.94
N ASN A 96 -12.44 8.63 14.73
CA ASN A 96 -13.26 9.36 13.76
C ASN A 96 -12.93 8.93 12.32
N MET A 97 -11.66 8.64 12.03
CA MET A 97 -11.25 8.11 10.73
C MET A 97 -11.96 6.79 10.43
N ILE A 98 -11.95 5.86 11.40
CA ILE A 98 -12.63 4.56 11.23
C ILE A 98 -14.13 4.76 11.04
N SER A 99 -14.76 5.54 11.89
CA SER A 99 -16.21 5.80 11.79
C SER A 99 -16.58 6.33 10.41
N ARG A 100 -15.79 7.25 9.85
CA ARG A 100 -16.04 7.81 8.53
C ARG A 100 -15.77 6.83 7.39
N ILE A 101 -14.67 6.08 7.44
CA ILE A 101 -14.36 5.05 6.43
C ILE A 101 -15.46 3.99 6.42
N MET A 102 -15.81 3.47 7.58
CA MET A 102 -16.82 2.42 7.69
C MET A 102 -18.19 2.91 7.24
N ASN A 103 -18.61 4.09 7.68
CA ASN A 103 -19.88 4.66 7.26
C ASN A 103 -19.90 4.96 5.75
N ASN A 104 -18.84 5.55 5.19
CA ASN A 104 -18.76 5.81 3.75
C ASN A 104 -18.74 4.53 2.92
N TYR A 105 -18.04 3.49 3.37
CA TYR A 105 -17.98 2.21 2.68
C TYR A 105 -19.30 1.46 2.76
N LEU A 106 -19.91 1.41 3.94
CA LEU A 106 -21.15 0.68 4.20
C LEU A 106 -22.39 1.41 3.67
N GLN A 107 -22.39 2.74 3.64
CA GLN A 107 -23.48 3.53 3.03
C GLN A 107 -23.69 3.20 1.56
N LYS A 108 -22.62 2.86 0.82
CA LYS A 108 -22.74 2.35 -0.56
C LYS A 108 -23.50 1.03 -0.64
N GLY A 109 -23.51 0.25 0.45
CA GLY A 109 -24.28 -0.98 0.60
C GLY A 109 -25.60 -0.83 1.36
N GLY A 110 -25.99 0.42 1.73
CA GLY A 110 -27.21 0.68 2.52
C GLY A 110 -27.11 0.31 4.00
N ILE A 111 -25.90 0.13 4.53
CA ILE A 111 -25.64 -0.24 5.92
C ILE A 111 -24.91 0.93 6.61
N SER A 112 -25.27 1.24 7.86
CA SER A 112 -24.51 2.15 8.71
C SER A 112 -24.13 1.45 10.01
N MET A 113 -22.93 1.68 10.50
CA MET A 113 -22.50 1.21 11.82
C MET A 113 -22.74 2.29 12.87
N SER A 114 -23.31 1.90 13.99
CA SER A 114 -23.42 2.74 15.18
C SER A 114 -22.04 2.91 15.85
N ASP A 115 -21.89 3.95 16.66
CA ASP A 115 -20.67 4.15 17.46
C ASP A 115 -20.37 2.98 18.39
N GLN A 116 -21.40 2.30 18.87
CA GLN A 116 -21.25 1.12 19.72
C GLN A 116 -20.71 -0.10 18.97
N GLU A 117 -21.11 -0.31 17.73
CA GLU A 117 -20.60 -1.38 16.88
C GLU A 117 -19.14 -1.11 16.49
N ILE A 118 -18.80 0.14 16.19
CA ILE A 118 -17.40 0.55 15.92
C ILE A 118 -16.54 0.33 17.17
N GLU A 119 -17.02 0.71 18.35
CA GLU A 119 -16.32 0.51 19.61
C GLU A 119 -16.10 -0.98 19.91
N SER A 120 -17.10 -1.81 19.68
CA SER A 120 -17.01 -3.27 19.84
C SER A 120 -15.97 -3.87 18.89
N MET A 121 -15.94 -3.42 17.63
CA MET A 121 -14.95 -3.85 16.64
C MET A 121 -13.53 -3.47 17.07
N LEU A 122 -13.32 -2.23 17.51
CA LEU A 122 -12.00 -1.76 17.98
C LEU A 122 -11.54 -2.51 19.22
N SER A 123 -12.43 -2.81 20.15
CA SER A 123 -12.14 -3.61 21.34
C SER A 123 -11.74 -5.05 20.99
N THR A 124 -12.36 -5.62 19.96
CA THR A 124 -12.01 -6.94 19.44
C THR A 124 -10.63 -6.93 18.80
N MET A 125 -10.30 -5.93 17.98
CA MET A 125 -8.98 -5.77 17.39
C MET A 125 -7.89 -5.56 18.45
N GLN A 126 -8.19 -4.82 19.51
CA GLN A 126 -7.28 -4.64 20.65
C GLN A 126 -7.05 -5.95 21.41
N SER A 127 -8.10 -6.69 21.71
CA SER A 127 -8.00 -7.96 22.44
C SER A 127 -7.31 -9.07 21.65
N SER A 128 -7.40 -9.03 20.31
CA SER A 128 -6.66 -9.93 19.41
C SER A 128 -5.19 -9.51 19.20
N GLY A 129 -4.74 -8.40 19.80
CA GLY A 129 -3.39 -7.89 19.64
C GLY A 129 -3.07 -7.25 18.29
N GLN A 130 -4.07 -6.98 17.47
CA GLN A 130 -3.88 -6.34 16.16
C GLN A 130 -3.64 -4.84 16.26
N VAL A 131 -4.19 -4.21 17.30
CA VAL A 131 -4.17 -2.77 17.51
C VAL A 131 -3.86 -2.46 18.96
N LYS A 132 -2.98 -1.48 19.19
CA LYS A 132 -2.78 -0.86 20.49
C LYS A 132 -3.61 0.42 20.56
N ARG A 133 -4.40 0.56 21.60
CA ARG A 133 -5.26 1.73 21.78
C ARG A 133 -4.72 2.66 22.85
N GLU A 134 -4.61 3.94 22.51
CA GLU A 134 -4.25 5.02 23.44
C GLU A 134 -5.31 6.12 23.37
N GLY A 135 -6.34 6.03 24.22
CA GLY A 135 -7.51 6.92 24.15
C GLY A 135 -8.33 6.72 22.87
N ASN A 136 -8.43 7.75 22.05
CA ASN A 136 -9.11 7.71 20.75
C ASN A 136 -8.19 7.36 19.59
N VAL A 137 -6.90 7.17 19.84
CA VAL A 137 -5.90 6.85 18.83
C VAL A 137 -5.61 5.36 18.85
N MET A 138 -5.65 4.75 17.68
CA MET A 138 -5.27 3.37 17.42
C MET A 138 -3.93 3.34 16.71
N LYS A 139 -3.05 2.46 17.17
CA LYS A 139 -1.74 2.20 16.55
C LYS A 139 -1.69 0.75 16.11
N MET A 140 -1.23 0.52 14.90
CA MET A 140 -1.07 -0.79 14.31
C MET A 140 0.29 -0.87 13.62
N SER A 141 1.05 -1.91 13.92
CA SER A 141 2.31 -2.21 13.23
C SER A 141 2.17 -3.55 12.52
N VAL A 142 2.51 -3.57 11.25
CA VAL A 142 2.41 -4.74 10.38
C VAL A 142 3.77 -5.03 9.77
N ASP A 143 4.23 -6.26 9.91
CA ASP A 143 5.40 -6.78 9.20
C ASP A 143 4.94 -7.82 8.17
N TYR A 144 5.27 -7.58 6.91
CA TYR A 144 4.94 -8.47 5.81
C TYR A 144 6.20 -9.07 5.23
N LYS A 145 6.27 -10.41 5.20
CA LYS A 145 7.38 -11.16 4.61
C LYS A 145 6.87 -12.46 4.00
N TYR A 146 7.37 -12.77 2.80
CA TYR A 146 7.13 -14.07 2.16
C TYR A 146 5.64 -14.45 2.05
N GLY A 147 4.79 -13.49 1.74
CA GLY A 147 3.35 -13.72 1.62
C GLY A 147 2.60 -13.81 2.96
N GLN A 148 3.27 -13.57 4.08
CA GLN A 148 2.67 -13.62 5.42
C GLN A 148 2.62 -12.23 6.06
N THR A 149 1.49 -11.95 6.70
CA THR A 149 1.26 -10.72 7.46
C THR A 149 1.31 -11.03 8.95
N ASN A 150 2.16 -10.35 9.67
CA ASN A 150 2.26 -10.44 11.13
C ASN A 150 1.96 -9.07 11.74
N PHE A 151 1.06 -9.04 12.73
CA PHE A 151 0.82 -7.86 13.54
C PHE A 151 1.85 -7.82 14.66
N LEU A 152 2.54 -6.70 14.80
CA LEU A 152 3.53 -6.50 15.84
C LEU A 152 2.85 -5.78 17.01
N THR A 153 2.74 -6.48 18.12
CA THR A 153 2.32 -5.93 19.41
C THR A 153 3.57 -5.57 20.21
N GLU A 154 3.87 -4.28 20.29
CA GLU A 154 4.81 -3.76 21.30
C GLU A 154 4.06 -3.19 22.49
#